data_d1059d8a07a6df0de24b768c2df57787
#
_entry.id   d1059d8a07a6df0de24b768c2df57787
#
_cell.length_a   1.000
_cell.length_b   1.000
_cell.length_c   1.000
_cell.angle_alpha   90.00
_cell.angle_beta   90.00
_cell.angle_gamma   90.00
#
_symmetry.space_group_name_H-M   'P 1'
#
loop_
_entity.id
_entity.type
_entity.pdbx_description
1 polymer ?
#
loop_
_entity_poly.entity_id
_entity_poly.type
_entity_poly.pdbx_seq_one_letter_code
_entity_poly.pdbx_strand_id
1 'polypeptide(L)'
;MFDLFRSRAKAVRYLLGALLLLVALSMVVTLIPGFGSGSGADDPIVAEIGKEALTAREVQLNIQAALRGQSIPPEMVPHYVPDYINQMISDRALAYQARRMGFEVTDKELADAIRSIVPQLFENGKLVSRDAYENFIAQQNQTVAEFESNVRKQMLLNRLRNLALEGVIVTAEEVETDFRRREEKIALDYV
;
A
#
# COMPACT_ATOMS: atom_id res chain seq x y z
N MET A 1 -55.83 -25.69 -30.22
CA MET A 1 -54.52 -26.23 -29.73
C MET A 1 -53.35 -25.23 -29.78
N PHE A 2 -53.54 -23.95 -30.08
CA PHE A 2 -52.47 -22.98 -30.19
C PHE A 2 -52.26 -22.10 -28.95
N ASP A 3 -53.16 -22.16 -27.96
CA ASP A 3 -53.04 -21.30 -26.76
C ASP A 3 -51.96 -21.74 -25.76
N LEU A 4 -51.56 -23.00 -25.79
CA LEU A 4 -50.46 -23.52 -24.93
C LEU A 4 -49.10 -23.02 -25.34
N PHE A 5 -48.91 -22.63 -26.60
CA PHE A 5 -47.63 -22.03 -27.08
C PHE A 5 -47.51 -20.55 -26.74
N ARG A 6 -48.63 -19.84 -26.57
CA ARG A 6 -48.63 -18.39 -26.27
C ARG A 6 -48.26 -18.10 -24.81
N SER A 7 -48.59 -18.99 -23.89
CA SER A 7 -48.24 -18.84 -22.45
C SER A 7 -46.76 -19.14 -22.18
N ARG A 8 -46.17 -20.09 -22.91
CA ARG A 8 -44.76 -20.40 -22.81
C ARG A 8 -43.84 -19.28 -23.33
N ALA A 9 -44.26 -18.52 -24.34
CA ALA A 9 -43.48 -17.40 -24.89
C ALA A 9 -43.29 -16.27 -23.87
N LYS A 10 -44.28 -16.04 -23.00
CA LYS A 10 -44.14 -15.06 -21.90
C LYS A 10 -43.19 -15.57 -20.82
N ALA A 11 -43.34 -16.83 -20.41
CA ALA A 11 -42.43 -17.43 -19.41
C ALA A 11 -40.99 -17.49 -19.91
N VAL A 12 -40.75 -17.85 -21.17
CA VAL A 12 -39.43 -17.87 -21.80
C VAL A 12 -38.81 -16.46 -21.86
N ARG A 13 -39.62 -15.42 -22.20
CA ARG A 13 -39.15 -14.02 -22.18
C ARG A 13 -38.75 -13.56 -20.79
N TYR A 14 -39.51 -13.89 -19.74
CA TYR A 14 -39.15 -13.55 -18.37
C TYR A 14 -37.90 -14.31 -17.92
N LEU A 15 -37.80 -15.60 -18.27
CA LEU A 15 -36.62 -16.41 -17.93
C LEU A 15 -35.37 -15.92 -18.66
N LEU A 16 -35.49 -15.56 -19.94
CA LEU A 16 -34.39 -14.97 -20.71
C LEU A 16 -33.98 -13.57 -20.17
N GLY A 17 -34.97 -12.75 -19.79
CA GLY A 17 -34.77 -11.47 -19.16
C GLY A 17 -34.06 -11.57 -17.80
N ALA A 18 -34.48 -12.52 -16.97
CA ALA A 18 -33.84 -12.81 -15.69
C ALA A 18 -32.39 -13.32 -15.87
N LEU A 19 -32.16 -14.19 -16.85
CA LEU A 19 -30.82 -14.69 -17.17
C LEU A 19 -29.92 -13.55 -17.65
N LEU A 20 -30.40 -12.69 -18.55
CA LEU A 20 -29.65 -11.53 -19.03
C LEU A 20 -29.35 -10.55 -17.90
N LEU A 21 -30.33 -10.34 -16.99
CA LEU A 21 -30.12 -9.46 -15.83
C LEU A 21 -29.08 -10.05 -14.88
N LEU A 22 -29.08 -11.36 -14.67
CA LEU A 22 -28.10 -12.06 -13.84
C LEU A 22 -26.69 -11.97 -14.45
N VAL A 23 -26.57 -12.16 -15.76
CA VAL A 23 -25.30 -12.00 -16.49
C VAL A 23 -24.82 -10.53 -16.44
N ALA A 24 -25.70 -9.56 -16.65
CA ALA A 24 -25.37 -8.15 -16.57
C ALA A 24 -24.92 -7.77 -15.14
N LEU A 25 -25.61 -8.27 -14.11
CA LEU A 25 -25.23 -8.04 -12.72
C LEU A 25 -23.85 -8.66 -12.40
N SER A 26 -23.59 -9.88 -12.88
CA SER A 26 -22.29 -10.53 -12.76
C SER A 26 -21.20 -9.75 -13.45
N MET A 27 -21.47 -9.19 -14.63
CA MET A 27 -20.51 -8.40 -15.38
C MET A 27 -20.22 -7.04 -14.72
N VAL A 28 -21.23 -6.41 -14.12
CA VAL A 28 -21.05 -5.18 -13.32
C VAL A 28 -20.17 -5.43 -12.10
N VAL A 29 -20.38 -6.55 -11.41
CA VAL A 29 -19.55 -6.94 -10.24
C VAL A 29 -18.10 -7.15 -10.64
N THR A 30 -17.82 -7.71 -11.83
CA THR A 30 -16.45 -7.92 -12.31
C THR A 30 -15.80 -6.65 -12.90
N LEU A 31 -16.60 -5.66 -13.33
CA LEU A 31 -16.10 -4.39 -13.87
C LEU A 31 -15.78 -3.34 -12.79
N ILE A 32 -16.26 -3.49 -11.55
CA ILE A 32 -15.92 -2.58 -10.47
C ILE A 32 -14.48 -2.92 -10.02
N PRO A 33 -13.49 -2.03 -10.29
CA PRO A 33 -12.12 -2.26 -9.83
C PRO A 33 -12.13 -2.30 -8.29
N GLY A 34 -11.78 -3.43 -7.71
CA GLY A 34 -11.78 -3.63 -6.26
C GLY A 34 -12.89 -4.49 -5.70
N PHE A 35 -13.96 -4.81 -6.45
CA PHE A 35 -15.02 -5.71 -5.98
C PHE A 35 -14.73 -7.19 -6.26
N GLY A 36 -13.83 -7.48 -7.19
CA GLY A 36 -13.44 -8.85 -7.57
C GLY A 36 -11.95 -9.16 -7.46
N SER A 37 -11.09 -8.14 -7.25
CA SER A 37 -9.63 -8.32 -7.17
C SER A 37 -9.04 -8.10 -5.76
N GLY A 38 -9.90 -7.91 -4.74
CA GLY A 38 -9.48 -7.58 -3.37
C GLY A 38 -9.55 -8.71 -2.36
N SER A 39 -10.28 -9.77 -2.63
CA SER A 39 -10.34 -10.92 -1.72
C SER A 39 -10.93 -12.12 -2.48
N GLY A 40 -10.14 -12.65 -3.42
CA GLY A 40 -10.37 -14.02 -3.86
C GLY A 40 -10.28 -14.91 -2.63
N ALA A 41 -11.29 -15.75 -2.44
CA ALA A 41 -11.41 -16.69 -1.31
C ALA A 41 -10.22 -17.68 -1.18
N ASP A 42 -9.19 -17.53 -2.01
CA ASP A 42 -8.03 -18.41 -2.09
C ASP A 42 -6.67 -17.71 -1.86
N ASP A 43 -6.65 -16.39 -1.53
CA ASP A 43 -5.36 -15.72 -1.26
C ASP A 43 -5.02 -15.80 0.24
N PRO A 44 -4.05 -16.62 0.64
CA PRO A 44 -3.76 -16.85 2.05
C PRO A 44 -3.36 -15.55 2.75
N ILE A 45 -4.00 -15.30 3.89
CA ILE A 45 -3.71 -14.16 4.74
C ILE A 45 -2.41 -14.45 5.49
N VAL A 46 -1.42 -13.57 5.33
CA VAL A 46 -0.13 -13.63 6.03
C VAL A 46 -0.23 -12.97 7.41
N ALA A 47 -0.94 -11.85 7.50
CA ALA A 47 -1.18 -11.15 8.75
C ALA A 47 -2.49 -10.35 8.70
N GLU A 48 -3.16 -10.23 9.84
CA GLU A 48 -4.36 -9.42 10.03
C GLU A 48 -4.07 -8.28 10.99
N ILE A 49 -4.32 -7.04 10.57
CA ILE A 49 -4.06 -5.84 11.37
C ILE A 49 -5.33 -5.01 11.42
N GLY A 50 -6.08 -5.15 12.49
CA GLY A 50 -7.39 -4.53 12.65
C GLY A 50 -8.40 -5.10 11.64
N LYS A 51 -8.79 -4.29 10.64
CA LYS A 51 -9.70 -4.69 9.57
C LYS A 51 -9.00 -4.92 8.23
N GLU A 52 -7.69 -4.73 8.18
CA GLU A 52 -6.87 -4.87 6.98
C GLU A 52 -6.13 -6.20 7.01
N ALA A 53 -6.25 -6.98 5.95
CA ALA A 53 -5.49 -8.22 5.77
C ALA A 53 -4.27 -7.96 4.87
N LEU A 54 -3.14 -8.52 5.24
CA LEU A 54 -1.96 -8.61 4.38
C LEU A 54 -1.97 -9.98 3.71
N THR A 55 -2.13 -10.01 2.40
CA THR A 55 -2.23 -11.25 1.64
C THR A 55 -0.87 -11.71 1.11
N ALA A 56 -0.72 -13.01 0.85
CA ALA A 56 0.51 -13.57 0.28
C ALA A 56 0.82 -12.98 -1.10
N ARG A 57 -0.20 -12.70 -1.89
CA ARG A 57 -0.05 -12.06 -3.20
C ARG A 57 0.52 -10.65 -3.08
N GLU A 58 0.01 -9.85 -2.14
CA GLU A 58 0.52 -8.50 -1.87
C GLU A 58 1.99 -8.56 -1.43
N VAL A 59 2.33 -9.47 -0.53
CA VAL A 59 3.71 -9.71 -0.09
C VAL A 59 4.60 -10.07 -1.27
N GLN A 60 4.17 -11.01 -2.11
CA GLN A 60 4.95 -11.44 -3.28
C GLN A 60 5.20 -10.30 -4.27
N LEU A 61 4.18 -9.48 -4.57
CA LEU A 61 4.31 -8.32 -5.46
C LEU A 61 5.29 -7.29 -4.88
N ASN A 62 5.20 -7.00 -3.59
CA ASN A 62 6.10 -6.05 -2.93
C ASN A 62 7.54 -6.56 -2.89
N ILE A 63 7.76 -7.85 -2.61
CA ILE A 63 9.09 -8.46 -2.67
C ILE A 63 9.67 -8.38 -4.08
N GLN A 64 8.87 -8.72 -5.11
CA GLN A 64 9.32 -8.62 -6.50
C GLN A 64 9.68 -7.17 -6.89
N ALA A 65 8.90 -6.19 -6.44
CA ALA A 65 9.19 -4.78 -6.68
C ALA A 65 10.50 -4.34 -5.98
N ALA A 66 10.71 -4.76 -4.72
CA ALA A 66 11.92 -4.46 -3.97
C ALA A 66 13.17 -5.09 -4.62
N LEU A 67 13.07 -6.33 -5.10
CA LEU A 67 14.17 -7.03 -5.76
C LEU A 67 14.54 -6.43 -7.12
N ARG A 68 13.59 -5.84 -7.86
CA ARG A 68 13.90 -5.15 -9.13
C ARG A 68 14.77 -3.92 -8.95
N GLY A 69 14.66 -3.23 -7.81
CA GLY A 69 15.45 -2.03 -7.50
C GLY A 69 16.82 -2.31 -6.90
N GLN A 70 17.07 -3.54 -6.45
CA GLN A 70 18.30 -3.93 -5.77
C GLN A 70 18.89 -5.17 -6.45
N SER A 71 20.18 -5.12 -6.76
CA SER A 71 20.92 -6.29 -7.29
C SER A 71 21.24 -7.28 -6.16
N ILE A 72 20.19 -7.87 -5.55
CA ILE A 72 20.36 -8.87 -4.50
C ILE A 72 20.60 -10.22 -5.16
N PRO A 73 21.69 -10.92 -4.83
CA PRO A 73 21.92 -12.27 -5.34
C PRO A 73 20.77 -13.21 -4.95
N PRO A 74 20.28 -14.08 -5.86
CA PRO A 74 19.17 -14.98 -5.59
C PRO A 74 19.34 -15.84 -4.34
N GLU A 75 20.56 -16.20 -4.01
CA GLU A 75 20.92 -17.02 -2.83
C GLU A 75 20.64 -16.30 -1.50
N MET A 76 20.67 -14.97 -1.50
CA MET A 76 20.42 -14.15 -0.30
C MET A 76 18.95 -13.80 -0.11
N VAL A 77 18.12 -13.91 -1.14
CA VAL A 77 16.69 -13.58 -1.07
C VAL A 77 15.97 -14.29 0.08
N PRO A 78 16.16 -15.60 0.34
CA PRO A 78 15.50 -16.29 1.44
C PRO A 78 15.82 -15.71 2.83
N HIS A 79 16.99 -15.11 3.00
CA HIS A 79 17.39 -14.48 4.27
C HIS A 79 16.75 -13.10 4.48
N TYR A 80 16.48 -12.36 3.40
CA TYR A 80 15.86 -11.03 3.48
C TYR A 80 14.33 -11.07 3.54
N VAL A 81 13.70 -12.11 3.00
CA VAL A 81 12.24 -12.21 2.91
C VAL A 81 11.55 -12.14 4.28
N PRO A 82 11.98 -12.86 5.33
CA PRO A 82 11.34 -12.78 6.63
C PRO A 82 11.40 -11.38 7.25
N ASP A 83 12.55 -10.72 7.17
CA ASP A 83 12.72 -9.37 7.70
C ASP A 83 11.88 -8.35 6.95
N TYR A 84 11.80 -8.50 5.61
CA TYR A 84 10.97 -7.65 4.77
C TYR A 84 9.48 -7.82 5.10
N ILE A 85 9.00 -9.05 5.32
CA ILE A 85 7.62 -9.32 5.74
C ILE A 85 7.34 -8.70 7.10
N ASN A 86 8.25 -8.87 8.07
CA ASN A 86 8.13 -8.26 9.38
C ASN A 86 8.07 -6.73 9.30
N GLN A 87 8.87 -6.13 8.43
CA GLN A 87 8.82 -4.69 8.16
C GLN A 87 7.47 -4.27 7.59
N MET A 88 6.93 -5.00 6.60
CA MET A 88 5.61 -4.72 6.03
C MET A 88 4.49 -4.79 7.07
N ILE A 89 4.54 -5.80 7.94
CA ILE A 89 3.58 -5.98 9.05
C ILE A 89 3.69 -4.80 10.03
N SER A 90 4.91 -4.46 10.42
CA SER A 90 5.18 -3.36 11.35
C SER A 90 4.72 -2.01 10.80
N ASP A 91 5.04 -1.70 9.55
CA ASP A 91 4.63 -0.46 8.88
C ASP A 91 3.10 -0.35 8.79
N ARG A 92 2.40 -1.46 8.50
CA ARG A 92 0.95 -1.50 8.46
C ARG A 92 0.33 -1.33 9.85
N ALA A 93 0.91 -1.99 10.87
CA ALA A 93 0.47 -1.85 12.26
C ALA A 93 0.64 -0.41 12.78
N LEU A 94 1.77 0.21 12.49
CA LEU A 94 2.03 1.60 12.84
C LEU A 94 1.08 2.56 12.12
N ALA A 95 0.83 2.37 10.82
CA ALA A 95 -0.13 3.18 10.08
C ALA A 95 -1.56 3.02 10.62
N TYR A 96 -1.96 1.80 10.99
CA TYR A 96 -3.23 1.53 11.65
C TYR A 96 -3.32 2.25 13.00
N GLN A 97 -2.27 2.17 13.82
CA GLN A 97 -2.23 2.85 15.11
C GLN A 97 -2.27 4.38 14.96
N ALA A 98 -1.53 4.93 13.97
CA ALA A 98 -1.57 6.36 13.69
C ALA A 98 -3.00 6.83 13.39
N ARG A 99 -3.74 6.10 12.55
CA ARG A 99 -5.17 6.39 12.28
C ARG A 99 -6.03 6.31 13.55
N ARG A 100 -5.79 5.34 14.42
CA ARG A 100 -6.50 5.24 15.71
C ARG A 100 -6.20 6.40 16.65
N MET A 101 -5.02 6.98 16.55
CA MET A 101 -4.64 8.20 17.30
C MET A 101 -5.22 9.47 16.69
N GLY A 102 -5.97 9.38 15.59
CA GLY A 102 -6.61 10.52 14.93
C GLY A 102 -5.72 11.21 13.88
N PHE A 103 -4.58 10.62 13.50
CA PHE A 103 -3.80 11.15 12.38
C PHE A 103 -4.51 10.84 11.06
N GLU A 104 -4.83 11.89 10.33
CA GLU A 104 -5.43 11.81 9.01
C GLU A 104 -4.58 12.58 8.00
N VAL A 105 -4.55 12.09 6.77
CA VAL A 105 -3.90 12.76 5.64
C VAL A 105 -5.00 13.32 4.75
N THR A 106 -5.06 14.64 4.62
CA THR A 106 -6.01 15.31 3.74
C THR A 106 -5.60 15.14 2.27
N ASP A 107 -6.58 15.26 1.36
CA ASP A 107 -6.30 15.17 -0.08
C ASP A 107 -5.36 16.27 -0.57
N LYS A 108 -5.39 17.44 0.05
CA LYS A 108 -4.45 18.53 -0.24
C LYS A 108 -3.01 18.14 0.13
N GLU A 109 -2.81 17.62 1.33
CA GLU A 109 -1.48 17.17 1.78
C GLU A 109 -0.96 16.02 0.91
N LEU A 110 -1.84 15.08 0.53
CA LEU A 110 -1.52 14.03 -0.40
C LEU A 110 -1.05 14.58 -1.75
N ALA A 111 -1.79 15.53 -2.32
CA ALA A 111 -1.43 16.16 -3.60
C ALA A 111 -0.09 16.89 -3.51
N ASP A 112 0.19 17.58 -2.40
CA ASP A 112 1.45 18.27 -2.16
C ASP A 112 2.62 17.27 -2.01
N ALA A 113 2.39 16.14 -1.32
CA ALA A 113 3.36 15.06 -1.20
C ALA A 113 3.66 14.41 -2.56
N ILE A 114 2.63 14.08 -3.34
CA ILE A 114 2.78 13.50 -4.68
C ILE A 114 3.56 14.47 -5.60
N ARG A 115 3.28 15.77 -5.53
CA ARG A 115 4.03 16.78 -6.28
C ARG A 115 5.52 16.78 -5.93
N SER A 116 5.85 16.55 -4.67
CA SER A 116 7.25 16.47 -4.22
C SER A 116 7.95 15.18 -4.68
N ILE A 117 7.19 14.08 -4.81
CA ILE A 117 7.72 12.77 -5.23
C ILE A 117 7.94 12.73 -6.76
N VAL A 118 7.01 13.29 -7.54
CA VAL A 118 7.03 13.25 -9.00
C VAL A 118 6.87 14.65 -9.62
N PRO A 119 7.81 15.57 -9.36
CA PRO A 119 7.68 16.97 -9.79
C PRO A 119 7.57 17.12 -11.30
N GLN A 120 8.12 16.19 -12.08
CA GLN A 120 8.08 16.18 -13.54
C GLN A 120 6.67 16.05 -14.13
N LEU A 121 5.70 15.60 -13.36
CA LEU A 121 4.30 15.50 -13.78
C LEU A 121 3.48 16.76 -13.46
N PHE A 122 4.12 17.77 -12.86
CA PHE A 122 3.46 19.01 -12.47
C PHE A 122 4.13 20.21 -13.15
N GLU A 123 3.30 21.09 -13.69
CA GLU A 123 3.72 22.38 -14.23
C GLU A 123 2.91 23.50 -13.55
N ASN A 124 3.59 24.53 -13.05
CA ASN A 124 2.97 25.63 -12.30
C ASN A 124 2.08 25.14 -11.12
N GLY A 125 2.44 24.04 -10.50
CA GLY A 125 1.72 23.45 -9.36
C GLY A 125 0.45 22.68 -9.74
N LYS A 126 0.17 22.50 -11.04
CA LYS A 126 -0.94 21.70 -11.55
C LYS A 126 -0.43 20.46 -12.28
N LEU A 127 -1.19 19.39 -12.18
CA LEU A 127 -0.91 18.17 -12.93
C LEU A 127 -1.00 18.46 -14.44
N VAL A 128 0.06 18.11 -15.18
CA VAL A 128 0.15 18.35 -16.64
C VAL A 128 -0.94 17.58 -17.37
N SER A 129 -1.11 16.29 -17.05
CA SER A 129 -2.14 15.44 -17.65
C SER A 129 -2.45 14.28 -16.70
N ARG A 130 -3.74 13.94 -16.63
CA ARG A 130 -4.21 12.76 -15.91
C ARG A 130 -3.66 11.48 -16.54
N ASP A 131 -3.68 11.39 -17.85
CA ASP A 131 -3.19 10.21 -18.57
C ASP A 131 -1.68 10.01 -18.36
N ALA A 132 -0.90 11.10 -18.32
CA ALA A 132 0.52 11.03 -18.02
C ALA A 132 0.78 10.50 -16.61
N TYR A 133 -0.02 10.92 -15.63
CA TYR A 133 0.05 10.43 -14.25
C TYR A 133 -0.31 8.94 -14.16
N GLU A 134 -1.44 8.54 -14.76
CA GLU A 134 -1.87 7.15 -14.79
C GLU A 134 -0.84 6.25 -15.48
N ASN A 135 -0.29 6.67 -16.62
CA ASN A 135 0.75 5.93 -17.35
C ASN A 135 2.05 5.80 -16.54
N PHE A 136 2.46 6.88 -15.86
CA PHE A 136 3.66 6.85 -15.02
C PHE A 136 3.52 5.81 -13.89
N ILE A 137 2.36 5.77 -13.23
CA ILE A 137 2.11 4.82 -12.15
C ILE A 137 1.96 3.39 -12.70
N ALA A 138 1.30 3.22 -13.85
CA ALA A 138 1.15 1.92 -14.51
C ALA A 138 2.50 1.31 -14.91
N GLN A 139 3.50 2.13 -15.29
CA GLN A 139 4.87 1.66 -15.55
C GLN A 139 5.53 1.05 -14.31
N GLN A 140 5.09 1.42 -13.12
CA GLN A 140 5.54 0.82 -11.86
C GLN A 140 4.71 -0.40 -11.45
N ASN A 141 3.82 -0.90 -12.32
CA ASN A 141 2.87 -1.98 -12.08
C ASN A 141 1.95 -1.73 -10.87
N GLN A 142 1.57 -0.48 -10.65
CA GLN A 142 0.64 -0.05 -9.61
C GLN A 142 -0.57 0.65 -10.22
N THR A 143 -1.67 0.61 -9.50
CA THR A 143 -2.83 1.47 -9.79
C THR A 143 -2.66 2.81 -9.08
N VAL A 144 -3.35 3.85 -9.56
CA VAL A 144 -3.37 5.18 -8.91
C VAL A 144 -3.81 5.05 -7.44
N ALA A 145 -4.84 4.24 -7.18
CA ALA A 145 -5.37 4.05 -5.83
C ALA A 145 -4.34 3.40 -4.89
N GLU A 146 -3.59 2.40 -5.38
CA GLU A 146 -2.52 1.75 -4.61
C GLU A 146 -1.36 2.71 -4.32
N PHE A 147 -0.94 3.47 -5.32
CA PHE A 147 0.11 4.47 -5.17
C PHE A 147 -0.27 5.54 -4.14
N GLU A 148 -1.46 6.15 -4.27
CA GLU A 148 -1.96 7.15 -3.32
C GLU A 148 -2.12 6.58 -1.91
N SER A 149 -2.61 5.34 -1.78
CA SER A 149 -2.70 4.65 -0.49
C SER A 149 -1.33 4.44 0.16
N ASN A 150 -0.32 4.08 -0.64
CA ASN A 150 1.05 3.93 -0.17
C ASN A 150 1.66 5.26 0.27
N VAL A 151 1.43 6.34 -0.47
CA VAL A 151 1.87 7.69 -0.08
C VAL A 151 1.20 8.12 1.22
N ARG A 152 -0.13 7.95 1.36
CA ARG A 152 -0.84 8.24 2.62
C ARG A 152 -0.27 7.46 3.80
N LYS A 153 -0.02 6.17 3.61
CA LYS A 153 0.59 5.31 4.63
C LYS A 153 1.95 5.84 5.06
N GLN A 154 2.80 6.20 4.10
CA GLN A 154 4.13 6.73 4.38
C GLN A 154 4.07 8.07 5.14
N MET A 155 3.12 8.94 4.79
CA MET A 155 2.90 10.19 5.51
C MET A 155 2.46 9.96 6.95
N LEU A 156 1.57 8.99 7.20
CA LEU A 156 1.17 8.63 8.57
C LEU A 156 2.36 8.10 9.39
N LEU A 157 3.19 7.25 8.80
CA LEU A 157 4.40 6.74 9.46
C LEU A 157 5.37 7.87 9.79
N ASN A 158 5.58 8.80 8.87
CA ASN A 158 6.45 9.96 9.10
C ASN A 158 5.91 10.86 10.21
N ARG A 159 4.59 11.10 10.26
CA ARG A 159 3.97 11.87 11.36
C ARG A 159 4.18 11.18 12.70
N LEU A 160 3.99 9.86 12.77
CA LEU A 160 4.18 9.11 14.00
C LEU A 160 5.65 9.15 14.45
N ARG A 161 6.60 9.03 13.51
CA ARG A 161 8.03 9.16 13.81
C ARG A 161 8.39 10.55 14.31
N ASN A 162 7.87 11.60 13.66
CA ASN A 162 8.12 12.97 14.08
C ASN A 162 7.58 13.25 15.49
N LEU A 163 6.37 12.77 15.77
CA LEU A 163 5.81 12.87 17.13
C LEU A 163 6.71 12.20 18.18
N ALA A 164 7.23 11.02 17.86
CA ALA A 164 8.14 10.32 18.76
C ALA A 164 9.47 11.08 18.95
N LEU A 165 9.99 11.71 17.88
CA LEU A 165 11.22 12.49 17.93
C LEU A 165 11.06 13.82 18.67
N GLU A 166 9.89 14.47 18.55
CA GLU A 166 9.59 15.71 19.28
C GLU A 166 9.59 15.50 20.80
N GLY A 167 9.31 14.29 21.26
CA GLY A 167 9.38 13.91 22.69
C GLY A 167 10.80 13.64 23.19
N VAL A 168 11.79 13.53 22.30
CA VAL A 168 13.17 13.23 22.66
C VAL A 168 13.93 14.54 22.87
N ILE A 169 14.17 14.87 24.13
CA ILE A 169 15.02 16.02 24.49
C ILE A 169 16.43 15.47 24.75
N VAL A 170 17.37 15.78 23.88
CA VAL A 170 18.78 15.45 24.05
C VAL A 170 19.47 16.61 24.75
N THR A 171 20.01 16.38 25.94
CA THR A 171 20.73 17.40 26.69
C THR A 171 22.17 17.56 26.20
N ALA A 172 22.76 18.72 26.40
CA ALA A 172 24.18 18.95 26.06
C ALA A 172 25.12 18.01 26.83
N GLU A 173 24.74 17.63 28.06
CA GLU A 173 25.51 16.70 28.91
C GLU A 173 25.48 15.27 28.35
N GLU A 174 24.34 14.82 27.82
CA GLU A 174 24.22 13.51 27.16
C GLU A 174 25.07 13.46 25.90
N VAL A 175 25.06 14.52 25.08
CA VAL A 175 25.91 14.62 23.89
C VAL A 175 27.40 14.58 24.25
N GLU A 176 27.81 15.33 25.27
CA GLU A 176 29.20 15.33 25.73
C GLU A 176 29.60 13.96 26.28
N THR A 177 28.75 13.32 27.03
CA THR A 177 29.00 11.97 27.59
C THR A 177 29.13 10.92 26.47
N ASP A 178 28.24 10.94 25.47
CA ASP A 178 28.32 10.02 24.35
C ASP A 178 29.53 10.27 23.46
N PHE A 179 29.87 11.55 23.25
CA PHE A 179 31.10 11.95 22.53
C PHE A 179 32.36 11.45 23.25
N ARG A 180 32.46 11.69 24.55
CA ARG A 180 33.61 11.20 25.34
C ARG A 180 33.74 9.69 25.27
N ARG A 181 32.62 8.97 25.42
CA ARG A 181 32.59 7.50 25.36
C ARG A 181 33.04 6.93 24.01
N ARG A 182 32.74 7.61 22.92
CA ARG A 182 33.15 7.18 21.56
C ARG A 182 34.59 7.54 21.21
N GLU A 183 35.03 8.67 21.70
CA GLU A 183 36.36 9.23 21.36
C GLU A 183 37.45 8.94 22.43
N GLU A 184 37.05 8.29 23.55
CA GLU A 184 37.97 7.92 24.62
C GLU A 184 38.99 6.92 24.10
N LYS A 185 40.27 7.31 24.18
CA LYS A 185 41.42 6.45 23.83
C LYS A 185 42.11 6.01 25.09
N ILE A 186 42.14 4.71 25.32
CA ILE A 186 42.85 4.13 26.48
C ILE A 186 44.24 3.70 26.01
N ALA A 187 45.25 4.22 26.65
CA ALA A 187 46.62 3.72 26.51
C ALA A 187 46.88 2.71 27.65
N LEU A 188 47.23 1.49 27.28
CA LEU A 188 47.56 0.46 28.23
C LEU A 188 49.03 0.14 28.16
N ASP A 189 49.76 0.42 29.24
CA ASP A 189 51.11 -0.08 29.44
C ASP A 189 51.03 -1.35 30.28
N TYR A 190 51.60 -2.42 29.78
CA TYR A 190 51.67 -3.68 30.52
C TYR A 190 53.16 -4.05 30.73
N VAL A 191 53.45 -4.54 31.91
CA VAL A 191 54.78 -4.99 32.32
C VAL A 191 54.89 -6.51 32.17
#